data_2ef3595361246783ef067c55f1f6d5a1
#
_entry.id   2ef3595361246783ef067c55f1f6d5a1
#
_cell.length_a   1.000
_cell.length_b   1.000
_cell.length_c   1.000
_cell.angle_alpha   90.00
_cell.angle_beta   90.00
_cell.angle_gamma   90.00
#
_symmetry.space_group_name_H-M   'P 1'
#
loop_
_entity.id
_entity.type
_entity.pdbx_description
1 polymer ?
#
loop_
_entity_poly.entity_id
_entity_poly.type
_entity_poly.pdbx_seq_one_letter_code
_entity_poly.pdbx_strand_id
1 'polypeptide(L)'
;MEIFFHGETWIALLTLTFLEIVLGIDNIIFISIVTGKLPENRQRLSRNIGLALAMIFRVFLLLLITHIIGLSKPLFSLESMGINFDVSIRDLILMAGGIFLIAKSTSEMHQKIEGIEHHQKTSRSNNLSAAIMQIVLLDIIFSFDSILTAIGLTKNVLLMIIAVIISMFIMMFFSGAISRFINKHPTLQVLALSFLILIGFMLIVDALHYDVPKGYIYFAVLFSLLVEILNMRMRKRVRKKFNN
;
A
#
# COMPACT_ATOMS: atom_id res chain seq x y z
N MET A 1 -8.05 27.19 -16.03
CA MET A 1 -7.45 27.83 -14.83
C MET A 1 -8.49 28.39 -13.85
N GLU A 2 -9.71 28.62 -14.26
CA GLU A 2 -10.80 29.14 -13.40
C GLU A 2 -11.17 28.20 -12.23
N ILE A 3 -10.91 26.90 -12.37
CA ILE A 3 -11.23 25.88 -11.36
C ILE A 3 -10.58 26.18 -10.00
N PHE A 4 -9.38 26.77 -9.97
CA PHE A 4 -8.65 27.04 -8.73
C PHE A 4 -9.10 28.33 -8.00
N PHE A 5 -10.05 29.08 -8.55
CA PHE A 5 -10.63 30.25 -7.87
C PHE A 5 -11.79 29.89 -6.93
N HIS A 6 -12.29 28.66 -6.97
CA HIS A 6 -13.36 28.19 -6.12
C HIS A 6 -12.81 27.50 -4.86
N GLY A 7 -13.28 27.91 -3.67
CA GLY A 7 -12.86 27.31 -2.39
C GLY A 7 -13.13 25.80 -2.32
N GLU A 8 -14.20 25.33 -2.95
CA GLU A 8 -14.55 23.89 -3.02
C GLU A 8 -13.48 23.06 -3.70
N THR A 9 -12.76 23.62 -4.67
CA THR A 9 -11.66 22.91 -5.37
C THR A 9 -10.48 22.66 -4.45
N TRP A 10 -10.15 23.60 -3.57
CA TRP A 10 -9.08 23.43 -2.59
C TRP A 10 -9.45 22.40 -1.52
N ILE A 11 -10.70 22.38 -1.07
CA ILE A 11 -11.21 21.37 -0.14
C ILE A 11 -11.13 19.99 -0.79
N ALA A 12 -11.58 19.85 -2.04
CA ALA A 12 -11.50 18.61 -2.79
C ALA A 12 -10.04 18.16 -2.98
N LEU A 13 -9.13 19.06 -3.35
CA LEU A 13 -7.70 18.76 -3.52
C LEU A 13 -7.07 18.29 -2.20
N LEU A 14 -7.32 19.00 -1.10
CA LEU A 14 -6.80 18.61 0.21
C LEU A 14 -7.35 17.26 0.66
N THR A 15 -8.65 17.02 0.46
CA THR A 15 -9.29 15.74 0.81
C THR A 15 -8.70 14.60 -0.01
N LEU A 16 -8.57 14.76 -1.33
CA LEU A 16 -7.96 13.77 -2.20
C LEU A 16 -6.50 13.51 -1.81
N THR A 17 -5.71 14.57 -1.60
CA THR A 17 -4.30 14.42 -1.20
C THR A 17 -4.18 13.70 0.14
N PHE A 18 -5.03 14.04 1.10
CA PHE A 18 -5.06 13.37 2.41
C PHE A 18 -5.44 11.89 2.28
N LEU A 19 -6.45 11.58 1.50
CA LEU A 19 -6.86 10.20 1.23
C LEU A 19 -5.76 9.41 0.54
N GLU A 20 -5.09 9.98 -0.47
CA GLU A 20 -3.96 9.35 -1.15
C GLU A 20 -2.79 9.09 -0.20
N ILE A 21 -2.51 9.99 0.74
CA ILE A 21 -1.47 9.78 1.76
C ILE A 21 -1.88 8.64 2.71
N VAL A 22 -3.11 8.64 3.19
CA VAL A 22 -3.63 7.61 4.11
C VAL A 22 -3.61 6.25 3.43
N LEU A 23 -4.12 6.15 2.19
CA LEU A 23 -4.10 4.94 1.37
C LEU A 23 -2.67 4.52 0.97
N GLY A 24 -1.71 5.45 0.96
CA GLY A 24 -0.33 5.19 0.61
C GLY A 24 0.57 4.80 1.79
N ILE A 25 0.09 4.85 3.03
CA ILE A 25 0.88 4.44 4.21
C ILE A 25 1.31 2.99 4.10
N ASP A 26 0.42 2.12 3.67
CA ASP A 26 0.67 0.69 3.51
C ASP A 26 1.74 0.43 2.45
N ASN A 27 1.73 1.22 1.37
CA ASN A 27 2.76 1.19 0.34
C ASN A 27 4.14 1.53 0.90
N ILE A 28 4.24 2.58 1.74
CA ILE A 28 5.51 2.96 2.39
C ILE A 28 6.01 1.83 3.32
N ILE A 29 5.12 1.20 4.06
CA ILE A 29 5.45 0.09 4.95
C ILE A 29 6.02 -1.08 4.14
N PHE A 30 5.32 -1.48 3.06
CA PHE A 30 5.78 -2.55 2.19
C PHE A 30 7.12 -2.22 1.52
N ILE A 31 7.25 -1.02 0.98
CA ILE A 31 8.50 -0.52 0.39
C ILE A 31 9.65 -0.61 1.40
N SER A 32 9.37 -0.29 2.67
CA SER A 32 10.36 -0.38 3.74
C SER A 32 10.83 -1.82 3.99
N ILE A 33 9.94 -2.78 3.95
CA ILE A 33 10.24 -4.21 4.11
C ILE A 33 11.04 -4.73 2.92
N VAL A 34 10.59 -4.43 1.69
CA VAL A 34 11.27 -4.89 0.46
C VAL A 34 12.66 -4.28 0.34
N THR A 35 12.78 -2.96 0.55
CA THR A 35 14.07 -2.28 0.43
C THR A 35 15.00 -2.58 1.60
N GLY A 36 14.47 -2.92 2.77
CA GLY A 36 15.26 -3.31 3.94
C GLY A 36 16.12 -4.56 3.72
N LYS A 37 15.79 -5.40 2.73
CA LYS A 37 16.57 -6.56 2.32
C LYS A 37 17.79 -6.22 1.46
N LEU A 38 17.82 -5.00 0.91
CA LEU A 38 18.93 -4.54 0.09
C LEU A 38 20.06 -3.97 0.96
N PRO A 39 21.31 -3.96 0.47
CA PRO A 39 22.41 -3.24 1.09
C PRO A 39 22.04 -1.76 1.33
N GLU A 40 22.48 -1.17 2.44
CA GLU A 40 22.09 0.18 2.87
C GLU A 40 22.27 1.25 1.79
N ASN A 41 23.36 1.15 1.02
CA ASN A 41 23.67 2.07 -0.08
C ASN A 41 22.67 2.01 -1.24
N ARG A 42 21.94 0.89 -1.40
CA ARG A 42 20.92 0.69 -2.45
C ARG A 42 19.49 0.92 -1.97
N GLN A 43 19.23 0.90 -0.66
CA GLN A 43 17.88 1.06 -0.12
C GLN A 43 17.23 2.38 -0.53
N ARG A 44 17.96 3.50 -0.39
CA ARG A 44 17.46 4.82 -0.76
C ARG A 44 17.16 4.92 -2.24
N LEU A 45 18.08 4.41 -3.07
CA LEU A 45 17.93 4.42 -4.52
C LEU A 45 16.72 3.60 -4.98
N SER A 46 16.60 2.36 -4.48
CA SER A 46 15.48 1.46 -4.80
C SER A 46 14.15 2.08 -4.43
N ARG A 47 14.06 2.65 -3.24
CA ARG A 47 12.85 3.30 -2.74
C ARG A 47 12.45 4.49 -3.61
N ASN A 48 13.39 5.38 -3.89
CA ASN A 48 13.09 6.59 -4.67
C ASN A 48 12.73 6.26 -6.12
N ILE A 49 13.44 5.34 -6.77
CA ILE A 49 13.11 4.88 -8.13
C ILE A 49 11.75 4.16 -8.12
N GLY A 50 11.52 3.26 -7.16
CA GLY A 50 10.24 2.54 -7.04
C GLY A 50 9.06 3.49 -6.90
N LEU A 51 9.16 4.48 -6.00
CA LEU A 51 8.11 5.49 -5.81
C LEU A 51 7.94 6.42 -7.03
N ALA A 52 9.02 6.80 -7.68
CA ALA A 52 8.94 7.63 -8.90
C ALA A 52 8.26 6.88 -10.05
N LEU A 53 8.60 5.61 -10.26
CA LEU A 53 7.93 4.77 -11.25
C LEU A 53 6.46 4.54 -10.87
N ALA A 54 6.17 4.25 -9.61
CA ALA A 54 4.82 4.13 -9.10
C ALA A 54 3.99 5.39 -9.39
N MET A 55 4.54 6.59 -9.14
CA MET A 55 3.91 7.85 -9.48
C MET A 55 3.59 7.95 -10.99
N ILE A 56 4.55 7.62 -11.85
CA ILE A 56 4.37 7.66 -13.31
C ILE A 56 3.24 6.71 -13.73
N PHE A 57 3.24 5.46 -13.23
CA PHE A 57 2.20 4.50 -13.53
C PHE A 57 0.82 4.96 -13.02
N ARG A 58 0.76 5.55 -11.82
CA ARG A 58 -0.48 6.07 -11.25
C ARG A 58 -1.05 7.23 -12.07
N VAL A 59 -0.21 8.17 -12.51
CA VAL A 59 -0.63 9.25 -13.42
C VAL A 59 -1.07 8.69 -14.76
N PHE A 60 -0.36 7.71 -15.31
CA PHE A 60 -0.75 7.03 -16.54
C PHE A 60 -2.12 6.32 -16.42
N LEU A 61 -2.36 5.62 -15.32
CA LEU A 61 -3.66 5.01 -15.04
C LEU A 61 -4.77 6.05 -14.92
N LEU A 62 -4.53 7.20 -14.30
CA LEU A 62 -5.49 8.31 -14.23
C LEU A 62 -5.81 8.90 -15.61
N LEU A 63 -4.83 8.96 -16.51
CA LEU A 63 -5.08 9.39 -17.89
C LEU A 63 -5.91 8.37 -18.67
N LEU A 64 -5.80 7.10 -18.33
CA LEU A 64 -6.61 6.00 -18.89
C LEU A 64 -7.92 5.77 -18.13
N ILE A 65 -8.37 6.72 -17.33
CA ILE A 65 -9.49 6.57 -16.39
C ILE A 65 -10.79 6.07 -17.06
N THR A 66 -11.07 6.52 -18.28
CA THR A 66 -12.26 6.09 -19.04
C THR A 66 -12.20 4.61 -19.40
N HIS A 67 -11.00 4.08 -19.65
CA HIS A 67 -10.77 2.66 -19.90
C HIS A 67 -10.86 1.85 -18.60
N ILE A 68 -10.33 2.39 -17.50
CA ILE A 68 -10.37 1.76 -16.18
C ILE A 68 -11.80 1.58 -15.68
N ILE A 69 -12.67 2.59 -15.85
CA ILE A 69 -14.10 2.45 -15.56
C ILE A 69 -14.72 1.33 -16.41
N GLY A 70 -14.28 1.20 -17.67
CA GLY A 70 -14.70 0.13 -18.55
C GLY A 70 -14.34 -1.28 -18.04
N LEU A 71 -13.24 -1.41 -17.30
CA LEU A 71 -12.78 -2.68 -16.72
C LEU A 71 -13.66 -3.18 -15.55
N SER A 72 -14.51 -2.32 -15.00
CA SER A 72 -15.51 -2.69 -13.98
C SER A 72 -16.78 -3.28 -14.60
N LYS A 73 -16.90 -3.30 -15.95
CA LYS A 73 -18.01 -3.96 -16.61
C LYS A 73 -17.83 -5.48 -16.54
N PRO A 74 -18.91 -6.25 -16.34
CA PRO A 74 -18.84 -7.71 -16.31
C PRO A 74 -18.33 -8.25 -17.64
N LEU A 75 -17.35 -9.16 -17.57
CA LEU A 75 -16.85 -9.94 -18.69
C LEU A 75 -17.77 -11.13 -18.97
N PHE A 76 -18.21 -11.76 -17.89
CA PHE A 76 -19.13 -12.90 -17.94
C PHE A 76 -19.86 -13.00 -16.61
N SER A 77 -21.08 -13.50 -16.68
CA SER A 77 -21.93 -13.76 -15.51
C SER A 77 -21.92 -15.27 -15.24
N LEU A 78 -21.57 -15.65 -14.02
CA LEU A 78 -21.66 -17.02 -13.54
C LEU A 78 -23.02 -17.22 -12.89
N GLU A 79 -23.91 -17.88 -13.61
CA GLU A 79 -25.18 -18.35 -13.06
C GLU A 79 -24.97 -19.75 -12.45
N SER A 80 -24.82 -19.81 -11.14
CA SER A 80 -24.72 -21.09 -10.44
C SER A 80 -25.59 -21.06 -9.20
N MET A 81 -26.48 -22.05 -9.05
CA MET A 81 -27.35 -22.24 -7.88
C MET A 81 -28.19 -21.02 -7.47
N GLY A 82 -28.62 -20.17 -8.44
CA GLY A 82 -29.45 -18.99 -8.15
C GLY A 82 -28.68 -17.77 -7.67
N ILE A 83 -27.35 -17.80 -7.72
CA ILE A 83 -26.47 -16.66 -7.46
C ILE A 83 -25.91 -16.19 -8.80
N ASN A 84 -26.28 -14.97 -9.22
CA ASN A 84 -25.67 -14.30 -10.37
C ASN A 84 -24.44 -13.57 -9.89
N PHE A 85 -23.25 -14.06 -10.24
CA PHE A 85 -22.01 -13.44 -9.93
C PHE A 85 -21.35 -12.88 -11.21
N ASP A 86 -21.30 -11.58 -11.30
CA ASP A 86 -20.71 -10.87 -12.44
C ASP A 86 -19.22 -10.67 -12.21
N VAL A 87 -18.38 -11.29 -13.04
CA VAL A 87 -16.92 -11.16 -12.94
C VAL A 87 -16.42 -10.10 -13.89
N SER A 88 -15.74 -9.11 -13.37
CA SER A 88 -15.07 -8.04 -14.12
C SER A 88 -13.55 -8.21 -14.14
N ILE A 89 -12.86 -7.49 -15.03
CA ILE A 89 -11.38 -7.44 -15.02
C ILE A 89 -10.87 -6.85 -13.70
N ARG A 90 -11.61 -5.87 -13.14
CA ARG A 90 -11.31 -5.31 -11.82
C ARG A 90 -11.24 -6.40 -10.76
N ASP A 91 -12.23 -7.26 -10.71
CA ASP A 91 -12.33 -8.30 -9.69
C ASP A 91 -11.17 -9.31 -9.81
N LEU A 92 -10.77 -9.65 -11.04
CA LEU A 92 -9.61 -10.51 -11.29
C LEU A 92 -8.30 -9.86 -10.82
N ILE A 93 -8.11 -8.55 -11.06
CA ILE A 93 -6.93 -7.81 -10.60
C ILE A 93 -6.88 -7.77 -9.06
N LEU A 94 -8.00 -7.43 -8.42
CA LEU A 94 -8.09 -7.36 -6.96
C LEU A 94 -7.90 -8.73 -6.31
N MET A 95 -8.50 -9.79 -6.88
CA MET A 95 -8.34 -11.18 -6.41
C MET A 95 -6.88 -11.62 -6.52
N ALA A 96 -6.26 -11.47 -7.69
CA ALA A 96 -4.87 -11.84 -7.91
C ALA A 96 -3.92 -11.05 -7.01
N GLY A 97 -4.16 -9.73 -6.87
CA GLY A 97 -3.40 -8.85 -5.99
C GLY A 97 -3.52 -9.22 -4.52
N GLY A 98 -4.74 -9.52 -4.06
CA GLY A 98 -5.01 -9.94 -2.69
C GLY A 98 -4.32 -11.27 -2.35
N ILE A 99 -4.43 -12.28 -3.23
CA ILE A 99 -3.74 -13.57 -3.07
C ILE A 99 -2.22 -13.36 -3.04
N PHE A 100 -1.68 -12.56 -3.96
CA PHE A 100 -0.24 -12.25 -3.98
C PHE A 100 0.22 -11.60 -2.68
N LEU A 101 -0.53 -10.62 -2.15
CA LEU A 101 -0.22 -9.95 -0.89
C LEU A 101 -0.22 -10.90 0.30
N ILE A 102 -1.25 -11.74 0.42
CA ILE A 102 -1.34 -12.72 1.51
C ILE A 102 -0.16 -13.68 1.42
N ALA A 103 0.07 -14.30 0.27
CA ALA A 103 1.16 -15.25 0.08
C ALA A 103 2.53 -14.62 0.37
N LYS A 104 2.77 -13.42 -0.16
CA LYS A 104 4.05 -12.71 0.04
C LYS A 104 4.24 -12.30 1.49
N SER A 105 3.25 -11.69 2.12
CA SER A 105 3.35 -11.22 3.50
C SER A 105 3.49 -12.38 4.50
N THR A 106 2.79 -13.47 4.26
CA THR A 106 2.93 -14.69 5.09
C THR A 106 4.32 -15.30 4.97
N SER A 107 4.86 -15.39 3.75
CA SER A 107 6.22 -15.88 3.51
C SER A 107 7.27 -14.99 4.18
N GLU A 108 7.12 -13.66 4.10
CA GLU A 108 8.02 -12.70 4.74
C GLU A 108 7.94 -12.78 6.27
N MET A 109 6.72 -12.93 6.80
CA MET A 109 6.48 -13.08 8.24
C MET A 109 7.12 -14.36 8.78
N HIS A 110 6.95 -15.48 8.09
CA HIS A 110 7.56 -16.76 8.42
C HIS A 110 9.09 -16.65 8.50
N GLN A 111 9.73 -16.08 7.46
CA GLN A 111 11.18 -15.86 7.46
C GLN A 111 11.66 -14.99 8.64
N LYS A 112 10.86 -13.96 9.00
CA LYS A 112 11.17 -13.08 10.13
C LYS A 112 11.08 -13.78 11.48
N ILE A 113 10.06 -14.61 11.69
CA ILE A 113 9.82 -15.30 12.97
C ILE A 113 10.83 -16.43 13.16
N GLU A 114 11.14 -17.19 12.12
CA GLU A 114 12.08 -18.30 12.19
C GLU A 114 13.55 -17.88 12.15
N GLY A 115 13.85 -16.62 11.95
CA GLY A 115 15.21 -16.10 11.91
C GLY A 115 16.06 -16.61 10.74
N ILE A 116 15.42 -17.16 9.69
CA ILE A 116 16.07 -17.76 8.51
C ILE A 116 16.85 -16.74 7.69
N GLU A 117 16.70 -15.44 7.98
CA GLU A 117 17.41 -14.35 7.25
C GLU A 117 18.94 -14.47 7.25
N HIS A 118 19.52 -15.27 8.17
CA HIS A 118 20.98 -15.33 8.33
C HIS A 118 21.70 -16.33 7.41
N HIS A 119 21.00 -17.24 6.74
CA HIS A 119 21.65 -18.29 5.94
C HIS A 119 21.52 -18.19 4.42
N GLN A 120 20.66 -17.32 3.90
CA GLN A 120 20.57 -17.10 2.45
C GLN A 120 21.43 -15.92 1.98
N LYS A 121 22.71 -15.92 2.28
CA LYS A 121 23.70 -14.94 1.81
C LYS A 121 24.04 -15.06 0.32
N THR A 122 23.34 -15.83 -0.47
CA THR A 122 23.71 -16.00 -1.87
C THR A 122 22.54 -15.79 -2.82
N SER A 123 22.69 -14.78 -3.62
CA SER A 123 22.31 -14.68 -5.03
C SER A 123 20.94 -14.16 -5.45
N ARG A 124 19.83 -14.26 -4.70
CA ARG A 124 18.52 -13.78 -5.21
C ARG A 124 17.95 -12.53 -4.55
N SER A 125 18.36 -12.20 -3.33
CA SER A 125 17.80 -11.09 -2.54
C SER A 125 18.43 -9.72 -2.83
N ASN A 126 19.55 -9.65 -3.55
CA ASN A 126 20.29 -8.41 -3.81
C ASN A 126 19.93 -7.74 -5.15
N ASN A 127 18.86 -8.16 -5.80
CA ASN A 127 18.52 -7.63 -7.11
C ASN A 127 17.67 -6.37 -6.97
N LEU A 128 18.28 -5.22 -7.21
CA LEU A 128 17.64 -3.91 -7.20
C LEU A 128 16.40 -3.88 -8.10
N SER A 129 16.49 -4.50 -9.28
CA SER A 129 15.36 -4.55 -10.23
C SER A 129 14.19 -5.36 -9.70
N ALA A 130 14.43 -6.46 -8.99
CA ALA A 130 13.36 -7.26 -8.39
C ALA A 130 12.63 -6.48 -7.28
N ALA A 131 13.36 -5.72 -6.46
CA ALA A 131 12.77 -4.88 -5.43
C ALA A 131 11.92 -3.76 -6.06
N ILE A 132 12.44 -3.07 -7.07
CA ILE A 132 11.71 -2.03 -7.80
C ILE A 132 10.45 -2.61 -8.46
N MET A 133 10.57 -3.77 -9.13
CA MET A 133 9.44 -4.44 -9.77
C MET A 133 8.34 -4.79 -8.75
N GLN A 134 8.69 -5.29 -7.57
CA GLN A 134 7.73 -5.58 -6.51
C GLN A 134 7.02 -4.31 -6.01
N ILE A 135 7.75 -3.21 -5.85
CA ILE A 135 7.19 -1.91 -5.44
C ILE A 135 6.16 -1.45 -6.48
N VAL A 136 6.54 -1.43 -7.75
CA VAL A 136 5.68 -0.98 -8.84
C VAL A 136 4.46 -1.87 -9.00
N LEU A 137 4.63 -3.20 -8.97
CA LEU A 137 3.52 -4.14 -9.10
C LEU A 137 2.46 -3.92 -8.02
N LEU A 138 2.89 -3.77 -6.78
CA LEU A 138 1.97 -3.54 -5.68
C LEU A 138 1.31 -2.17 -5.75
N ASP A 139 2.06 -1.14 -6.11
CA ASP A 139 1.46 0.18 -6.28
C ASP A 139 0.40 0.18 -7.38
N ILE A 140 0.60 -0.55 -8.49
CA ILE A 140 -0.43 -0.71 -9.54
C ILE A 140 -1.70 -1.35 -8.96
N ILE A 141 -1.57 -2.42 -8.17
CA ILE A 141 -2.72 -3.13 -7.56
C ILE A 141 -3.49 -2.18 -6.64
N PHE A 142 -2.79 -1.47 -5.74
CA PHE A 142 -3.43 -0.52 -4.82
C PHE A 142 -3.98 0.72 -5.52
N SER A 143 -3.30 1.18 -6.58
CA SER A 143 -3.74 2.34 -7.36
C SER A 143 -5.05 2.10 -8.08
N PHE A 144 -5.31 0.88 -8.50
CA PHE A 144 -6.56 0.55 -9.18
C PHE A 144 -7.77 0.85 -8.28
N ASP A 145 -7.70 0.43 -7.01
CA ASP A 145 -8.75 0.66 -6.04
C ASP A 145 -8.83 2.13 -5.59
N SER A 146 -7.69 2.79 -5.36
CA SER A 146 -7.66 4.20 -4.97
C SER A 146 -8.19 5.13 -6.07
N ILE A 147 -7.91 4.84 -7.33
CA ILE A 147 -8.42 5.59 -8.48
C ILE A 147 -9.95 5.49 -8.56
N LEU A 148 -10.53 4.30 -8.41
CA LEU A 148 -11.98 4.13 -8.41
C LEU A 148 -12.64 4.89 -7.25
N THR A 149 -12.02 4.89 -6.07
CA THR A 149 -12.47 5.69 -4.94
C THR A 149 -12.41 7.19 -5.22
N ALA A 150 -11.32 7.67 -5.86
CA ALA A 150 -11.14 9.07 -6.20
C ALA A 150 -12.18 9.56 -7.24
N ILE A 151 -12.58 8.71 -8.20
CA ILE A 151 -13.63 9.00 -9.17
C ILE A 151 -14.98 9.26 -8.48
N GLY A 152 -15.25 8.54 -7.39
CA GLY A 152 -16.45 8.74 -6.57
C GLY A 152 -16.49 10.11 -5.89
N LEU A 153 -15.34 10.73 -5.64
CA LEU A 153 -15.22 12.03 -4.97
C LEU A 153 -15.17 13.20 -5.93
N THR A 154 -14.56 13.05 -7.11
CA THR A 154 -14.48 14.09 -8.12
C THR A 154 -14.40 13.51 -9.53
N LYS A 155 -14.98 14.22 -10.48
CA LYS A 155 -14.85 13.88 -11.91
C LYS A 155 -13.67 14.61 -12.58
N ASN A 156 -12.94 15.45 -11.83
CA ASN A 156 -11.87 16.26 -12.38
C ASN A 156 -10.53 15.53 -12.32
N VAL A 157 -10.13 14.92 -13.44
CA VAL A 157 -8.88 14.16 -13.58
C VAL A 157 -7.65 15.00 -13.26
N LEU A 158 -7.64 16.30 -13.59
CA LEU A 158 -6.50 17.17 -13.29
C LEU A 158 -6.30 17.32 -11.77
N LEU A 159 -7.38 17.47 -11.01
CA LEU A 159 -7.33 17.51 -9.55
C LEU A 159 -6.78 16.22 -8.96
N MET A 160 -7.21 15.05 -9.48
CA MET A 160 -6.70 13.76 -9.05
C MET A 160 -5.19 13.63 -9.32
N ILE A 161 -4.73 14.03 -10.52
CA ILE A 161 -3.30 13.99 -10.88
C ILE A 161 -2.49 14.88 -9.94
N ILE A 162 -2.93 16.09 -9.66
CA ILE A 162 -2.25 17.00 -8.74
C ILE A 162 -2.20 16.41 -7.32
N ALA A 163 -3.30 15.85 -6.83
CA ALA A 163 -3.36 15.19 -5.53
C ALA A 163 -2.37 14.03 -5.44
N VAL A 164 -2.33 13.16 -6.45
CA VAL A 164 -1.37 12.05 -6.54
C VAL A 164 0.07 12.54 -6.55
N ILE A 165 0.39 13.55 -7.34
CA ILE A 165 1.76 14.09 -7.40
C ILE A 165 2.17 14.64 -6.02
N ILE A 166 1.32 15.45 -5.39
CA ILE A 166 1.60 16.02 -4.06
C ILE A 166 1.78 14.90 -3.01
N SER A 167 0.86 13.94 -2.95
CA SER A 167 0.91 12.84 -2.00
C SER A 167 2.17 11.98 -2.18
N MET A 168 2.55 11.68 -3.44
CA MET A 168 3.75 10.91 -3.74
C MET A 168 5.03 11.63 -3.36
N PHE A 169 5.11 12.95 -3.56
CA PHE A 169 6.24 13.76 -3.07
C PHE A 169 6.34 13.73 -1.54
N ILE A 170 5.21 13.87 -0.84
CA ILE A 170 5.15 13.75 0.62
C ILE A 170 5.62 12.36 1.05
N MET A 171 5.11 11.30 0.41
CA MET A 171 5.51 9.92 0.70
C MET A 171 7.00 9.69 0.44
N MET A 172 7.58 10.19 -0.67
CA MET A 172 9.01 10.11 -0.94
C MET A 172 9.84 10.79 0.14
N PHE A 173 9.40 11.97 0.60
CA PHE A 173 10.09 12.71 1.64
C PHE A 173 10.13 11.96 2.97
N PHE A 174 9.00 11.40 3.40
CA PHE A 174 8.88 10.69 4.68
C PHE A 174 9.32 9.23 4.62
N SER A 175 9.34 8.59 3.46
CA SER A 175 9.63 7.16 3.29
C SER A 175 10.95 6.72 3.91
N GLY A 176 11.98 7.58 3.86
CA GLY A 176 13.28 7.30 4.45
C GLY A 176 13.25 7.25 5.98
N ALA A 177 12.53 8.15 6.62
CA ALA A 177 12.38 8.19 8.08
C ALA A 177 11.55 6.99 8.56
N ILE A 178 10.44 6.72 7.89
CA ILE A 178 9.54 5.60 8.19
C ILE A 178 10.27 4.27 8.02
N SER A 179 11.00 4.09 6.92
CA SER A 179 11.77 2.86 6.65
C SER A 179 12.81 2.59 7.73
N ARG A 180 13.60 3.60 8.14
CA ARG A 180 14.56 3.45 9.24
C ARG A 180 13.88 3.10 10.55
N PHE A 181 12.72 3.70 10.84
CA PHE A 181 11.97 3.44 12.05
C PHE A 181 11.45 2.00 12.08
N ILE A 182 10.84 1.52 11.01
CA ILE A 182 10.32 0.15 10.88
C ILE A 182 11.47 -0.87 10.95
N ASN A 183 12.56 -0.63 10.22
CA ASN A 183 13.69 -1.56 10.18
C ASN A 183 14.41 -1.68 11.53
N LYS A 184 14.33 -0.65 12.37
CA LYS A 184 14.88 -0.67 13.72
C LYS A 184 14.04 -1.45 14.74
N HIS A 185 12.77 -1.74 14.42
CA HIS A 185 11.83 -2.34 15.35
C HIS A 185 11.19 -3.59 14.74
N PRO A 186 11.72 -4.80 15.00
CA PRO A 186 11.21 -6.06 14.41
C PRO A 186 9.72 -6.31 14.68
N THR A 187 9.22 -5.92 15.84
CA THR A 187 7.80 -6.05 16.20
C THR A 187 6.90 -5.21 15.28
N LEU A 188 7.36 -4.01 14.88
CA LEU A 188 6.65 -3.20 13.90
C LEU A 188 6.68 -3.81 12.50
N GLN A 189 7.73 -4.54 12.14
CA GLN A 189 7.77 -5.25 10.85
C GLN A 189 6.74 -6.37 10.81
N VAL A 190 6.62 -7.16 11.89
CA VAL A 190 5.61 -8.22 11.98
C VAL A 190 4.21 -7.63 11.95
N LEU A 191 3.98 -6.56 12.71
CA LEU A 191 2.71 -5.84 12.71
C LEU A 191 2.34 -5.33 11.31
N ALA A 192 3.30 -4.74 10.61
CA ALA A 192 3.15 -4.24 9.25
C ALA A 192 2.80 -5.38 8.26
N LEU A 193 3.49 -6.54 8.36
CA LEU A 193 3.18 -7.72 7.54
C LEU A 193 1.78 -8.26 7.83
N SER A 194 1.34 -8.24 9.11
CA SER A 194 -0.03 -8.61 9.49
C SER A 194 -1.07 -7.71 8.83
N PHE A 195 -0.80 -6.40 8.74
CA PHE A 195 -1.69 -5.47 8.02
C PHE A 195 -1.72 -5.73 6.52
N LEU A 196 -0.59 -6.07 5.91
CA LEU A 196 -0.58 -6.43 4.49
C LEU A 196 -1.40 -7.70 4.20
N ILE A 197 -1.40 -8.68 5.11
CA ILE A 197 -2.29 -9.85 5.03
C ILE A 197 -3.75 -9.40 5.13
N LEU A 198 -4.08 -8.52 6.06
CA LEU A 198 -5.43 -7.99 6.23
C LEU A 198 -5.89 -7.24 4.97
N ILE A 199 -5.04 -6.39 4.40
CA ILE A 199 -5.34 -5.66 3.16
C ILE A 199 -5.50 -6.64 2.00
N GLY A 200 -4.63 -7.64 1.87
CA GLY A 200 -4.78 -8.68 0.86
C GLY A 200 -6.12 -9.42 0.97
N PHE A 201 -6.54 -9.74 2.18
CA PHE A 201 -7.87 -10.31 2.44
C PHE A 201 -8.99 -9.35 2.01
N MET A 202 -8.86 -8.07 2.32
CA MET A 202 -9.85 -7.06 1.92
C MET A 202 -9.98 -6.90 0.42
N LEU A 203 -8.87 -6.97 -0.33
CA LEU A 203 -8.92 -6.95 -1.81
C LEU A 203 -9.69 -8.16 -2.37
N ILE A 204 -9.55 -9.34 -1.74
CA ILE A 204 -10.32 -10.53 -2.12
C ILE A 204 -11.81 -10.34 -1.83
N VAL A 205 -12.14 -9.79 -0.67
CA VAL A 205 -13.53 -9.52 -0.25
C VAL A 205 -14.18 -8.50 -1.19
N ASP A 206 -13.44 -7.45 -1.58
CA ASP A 206 -13.90 -6.43 -2.53
C ASP A 206 -14.07 -7.02 -3.95
N ALA A 207 -13.18 -7.94 -4.37
CA ALA A 207 -13.32 -8.69 -5.62
C ALA A 207 -14.55 -9.60 -5.64
N LEU A 208 -15.04 -10.01 -4.47
CA LEU A 208 -16.27 -10.79 -4.30
C LEU A 208 -17.52 -9.91 -4.13
N HIS A 209 -17.40 -8.61 -4.38
CA HIS A 209 -18.47 -7.60 -4.27
C HIS A 209 -19.04 -7.42 -2.85
N TYR A 210 -18.25 -7.74 -1.83
CA TYR A 210 -18.62 -7.44 -0.45
C TYR A 210 -17.99 -6.10 -0.03
N ASP A 211 -18.82 -5.09 0.17
CA ASP A 211 -18.35 -3.78 0.63
C ASP A 211 -18.03 -3.80 2.13
N VAL A 212 -16.75 -3.70 2.45
CA VAL A 212 -16.31 -3.49 3.83
C VAL A 212 -15.80 -2.06 3.99
N PRO A 213 -16.40 -1.26 4.88
CA PRO A 213 -15.96 0.12 5.08
C PRO A 213 -14.49 0.17 5.50
N LYS A 214 -13.64 0.76 4.67
CA LYS A 214 -12.18 0.87 4.87
C LYS A 214 -11.81 1.55 6.21
N GLY A 215 -12.71 2.35 6.75
CA GLY A 215 -12.54 2.99 8.05
C GLY A 215 -12.26 2.02 9.20
N TYR A 216 -12.83 0.82 9.19
CA TYR A 216 -12.55 -0.21 10.20
C TYR A 216 -11.09 -0.68 10.15
N ILE A 217 -10.55 -0.81 8.95
CA ILE A 217 -9.14 -1.23 8.75
C ILE A 217 -8.21 -0.14 9.26
N TYR A 218 -8.44 1.11 8.86
CA TYR A 218 -7.60 2.23 9.30
C TYR A 218 -7.65 2.41 10.82
N PHE A 219 -8.84 2.23 11.42
CA PHE A 219 -8.96 2.22 12.87
C PHE A 219 -8.13 1.08 13.50
N ALA A 220 -8.25 -0.15 12.99
CA ALA A 220 -7.50 -1.30 13.50
C ALA A 220 -5.98 -1.10 13.38
N VAL A 221 -5.50 -0.56 12.25
CA VAL A 221 -4.09 -0.23 12.00
C VAL A 221 -3.62 0.82 13.02
N LEU A 222 -4.35 1.93 13.14
CA LEU A 222 -4.01 3.02 14.07
C LEU A 222 -4.00 2.54 15.51
N PHE A 223 -5.02 1.80 15.94
CA PHE A 223 -5.13 1.25 17.29
C PHE A 223 -3.95 0.32 17.60
N SER A 224 -3.66 -0.64 16.71
CA SER A 224 -2.56 -1.58 16.91
C SER A 224 -1.20 -0.88 16.93
N LEU A 225 -1.00 0.13 16.08
CA LEU A 225 0.22 0.94 16.09
C LEU A 225 0.38 1.71 17.41
N LEU A 226 -0.69 2.30 17.93
CA LEU A 226 -0.68 2.98 19.23
C LEU A 226 -0.33 2.01 20.37
N VAL A 227 -0.94 0.82 20.39
CA VAL A 227 -0.64 -0.21 21.38
C VAL A 227 0.83 -0.63 21.29
N GLU A 228 1.38 -0.84 20.09
CA GLU A 228 2.78 -1.23 19.93
C GLU A 228 3.75 -0.12 20.34
N ILE A 229 3.43 1.13 20.06
CA ILE A 229 4.24 2.28 20.55
C ILE A 229 4.26 2.32 22.08
N LEU A 230 3.13 2.05 22.74
CA LEU A 230 3.05 1.96 24.20
C LEU A 230 3.90 0.79 24.74
N ASN A 231 3.80 -0.40 24.12
CA ASN A 231 4.60 -1.57 24.46
C ASN A 231 6.10 -1.28 24.34
N MET A 232 6.53 -0.64 23.26
CA MET A 232 7.93 -0.24 23.07
C MET A 232 8.41 0.72 24.17
N ARG A 233 7.56 1.69 24.57
CA ARG A 233 7.88 2.62 25.68
C ARG A 233 8.01 1.89 27.01
N MET A 234 7.11 0.94 27.31
CA MET A 234 7.16 0.14 28.53
C MET A 234 8.41 -0.73 28.58
N ARG A 235 8.74 -1.45 27.51
CA ARG A 235 9.97 -2.28 27.42
C ARG A 235 11.24 -1.45 27.64
N LYS A 236 11.32 -0.22 27.11
CA LYS A 236 12.47 0.68 27.35
C LYS A 236 12.60 1.09 28.82
N ARG A 237 11.49 1.33 29.51
CA ARG A 237 11.49 1.67 30.95
C ARG A 237 11.95 0.52 31.82
N VAL A 238 11.45 -0.70 31.55
CA VAL A 238 11.83 -1.91 32.26
C VAL A 238 13.33 -2.16 32.09
N ARG A 239 13.84 -2.12 30.85
CA ARG A 239 15.28 -2.33 30.57
C ARG A 239 16.21 -1.31 31.26
N LYS A 240 15.79 -0.06 31.39
CA LYS A 240 16.53 0.96 32.15
C LYS A 240 16.57 0.65 33.66
N LYS A 241 15.49 0.04 34.20
CA LYS A 241 15.39 -0.26 35.64
C LYS A 241 16.24 -1.45 36.06
N PHE A 242 16.57 -2.36 35.13
CA PHE A 242 17.43 -3.53 35.38
C PHE A 242 18.93 -3.26 35.10
N ASN A 243 19.26 -2.16 34.42
CA ASN A 243 20.65 -1.80 34.10
C ASN A 243 21.22 -0.70 35.04
N ASN A 244 20.42 -0.19 35.99
CA ASN A 244 20.83 0.64 37.13
C ASN A 244 20.70 -0.15 38.42
#